data_3a447790a5f1a14cc86092f314d88e33
#
_entry.id   3a447790a5f1a14cc86092f314d88e33
#
_cell.length_a   1.000
_cell.length_b   1.000
_cell.length_c   1.000
_cell.angle_alpha   90.00
_cell.angle_beta   90.00
_cell.angle_gamma   90.00
#
_symmetry.space_group_name_H-M   'P 1'
#
loop_
_entity.id
_entity.type
_entity.pdbx_description
1 polymer ?
#
loop_
_entity_poly.entity_id
_entity_poly.type
_entity_poly.pdbx_seq_one_letter_code
_entity_poly.pdbx_strand_id
1 'polypeptide(L)'
;CIFWQIIAINKKEPLILCHHFYLKRMTDDSLFLIDVDKILRTKAPKHYKYIPKFVVSYLKKIVHQDEINVFLNESKDRLGVDFLEACMGFLDAKVDVKGIENLPKDGLYTFVSNHPLGGQDGVALGYVLGKHYDGEVKYLVNDLLMNLRGLAPLCIPINKTGKQAKDFPKMVEAGFQSDDQLIMFPAGLCSRRQNGVIRDLEWKKTFVVKSIQAKRDVIPVHFGGRNSDFFYNLANICKALGIKFNIAMLYLADEMFKNRHKTFTVTFGKPIPWQTFDKSKTPAQWAEYVKDIVYKL
;
A
#
# COMPACT_ATOMS: atom_id res chain seq x y z
N CYS A 1 -2.87 -0.31 -5.95
CA CYS A 1 -1.56 -0.62 -6.56
C CYS A 1 -1.65 -1.25 -7.95
N ILE A 2 -2.49 -2.27 -8.14
CA ILE A 2 -2.62 -3.05 -9.40
C ILE A 2 -3.12 -2.19 -10.55
N PHE A 3 -4.07 -1.33 -10.30
CA PHE A 3 -4.73 -0.47 -11.27
C PHE A 3 -3.81 0.54 -11.96
N TRP A 4 -2.76 0.97 -11.30
CA TRP A 4 -1.93 2.10 -11.74
C TRP A 4 -0.79 1.74 -12.67
N GLN A 5 -0.41 0.52 -12.73
CA GLN A 5 0.62 0.14 -13.68
C GLN A 5 0.05 -0.13 -15.08
N ILE A 6 -1.23 -0.50 -15.18
CA ILE A 6 -1.97 -0.43 -16.46
C ILE A 6 -2.06 1.03 -16.96
N ILE A 7 -1.99 1.98 -16.02
CA ILE A 7 -2.18 3.43 -16.22
C ILE A 7 -0.87 4.18 -16.55
N ALA A 8 0.29 3.67 -16.16
CA ALA A 8 1.58 4.35 -16.32
C ALA A 8 2.13 4.35 -17.76
N ILE A 9 1.41 3.81 -18.72
CA ILE A 9 1.86 3.69 -20.13
C ILE A 9 2.00 5.04 -20.85
N ASN A 10 1.50 6.16 -20.30
CA ASN A 10 1.57 7.43 -21.00
C ASN A 10 2.05 8.60 -20.13
N LYS A 11 3.35 8.89 -20.19
CA LYS A 11 4.05 9.94 -19.44
C LYS A 11 3.83 11.40 -19.94
N LYS A 12 2.93 11.67 -20.90
CA LYS A 12 2.93 12.95 -21.63
C LYS A 12 1.67 13.82 -21.56
N GLU A 13 0.66 13.51 -20.72
CA GLU A 13 -0.49 14.44 -20.62
C GLU A 13 -0.73 14.94 -19.20
N PRO A 14 -0.94 16.25 -18.99
CA PRO A 14 -1.10 16.83 -17.66
C PRO A 14 -2.47 16.52 -17.07
N LEU A 15 -2.46 16.01 -15.85
CA LEU A 15 -3.61 15.71 -14.99
C LEU A 15 -4.37 16.99 -14.55
N ILE A 16 -4.90 17.77 -15.46
CA ILE A 16 -5.76 18.92 -15.13
C ILE A 16 -7.15 18.47 -14.65
N LEU A 17 -7.55 17.25 -14.96
CA LEU A 17 -8.87 16.70 -14.60
C LEU A 17 -9.01 16.20 -13.15
N CYS A 18 -7.92 15.97 -12.41
CA CYS A 18 -7.99 15.26 -11.13
C CYS A 18 -8.58 16.12 -9.98
N HIS A 19 -8.31 17.41 -9.93
CA HIS A 19 -8.79 18.25 -8.81
C HIS A 19 -10.30 18.56 -8.90
N HIS A 20 -10.82 18.78 -10.10
CA HIS A 20 -12.28 19.01 -10.30
C HIS A 20 -13.08 17.73 -10.08
N PHE A 21 -12.50 16.56 -10.39
CA PHE A 21 -13.05 15.24 -10.10
C PHE A 21 -13.02 14.89 -8.61
N TYR A 22 -12.02 15.36 -7.86
CA TYR A 22 -11.88 15.09 -6.43
C TYR A 22 -12.96 15.77 -5.60
N LEU A 23 -13.19 17.08 -5.82
CA LEU A 23 -14.27 17.83 -5.14
C LEU A 23 -15.68 17.37 -5.57
N LYS A 24 -15.85 16.96 -6.83
CA LYS A 24 -17.13 16.46 -7.34
C LYS A 24 -17.43 15.02 -6.86
N ARG A 25 -16.40 14.22 -6.52
CA ARG A 25 -16.54 12.83 -6.02
C ARG A 25 -16.84 12.72 -4.54
N MET A 26 -16.52 13.70 -3.72
CA MET A 26 -16.95 13.72 -2.31
C MET A 26 -18.45 13.95 -2.17
N THR A 27 -19.12 14.38 -3.25
CA THR A 27 -20.58 14.58 -3.32
C THR A 27 -21.31 13.56 -4.21
N ASP A 28 -20.56 12.69 -4.91
CA ASP A 28 -21.14 11.67 -5.79
C ASP A 28 -21.13 10.33 -5.07
N ASP A 29 -22.31 9.86 -4.67
CA ASP A 29 -22.57 8.58 -4.00
C ASP A 29 -22.31 7.35 -4.90
N SER A 30 -21.68 7.55 -6.07
CA SER A 30 -21.37 6.47 -6.99
C SER A 30 -20.28 5.55 -6.42
N LEU A 31 -20.64 4.31 -6.23
CA LEU A 31 -19.73 3.24 -5.83
C LEU A 31 -18.60 3.12 -6.86
N PHE A 32 -17.33 3.18 -6.40
CA PHE A 32 -16.19 2.92 -7.27
C PHE A 32 -16.11 1.42 -7.56
N LEU A 33 -16.44 1.04 -8.79
CA LEU A 33 -16.28 -0.33 -9.28
C LEU A 33 -15.09 -0.42 -10.23
N ILE A 34 -14.46 -1.59 -10.22
CA ILE A 34 -13.39 -1.94 -11.14
C ILE A 34 -13.98 -2.20 -12.52
N ASP A 35 -13.55 -1.45 -13.53
CA ASP A 35 -13.91 -1.65 -14.93
C ASP A 35 -12.64 -1.61 -15.79
N VAL A 36 -12.11 -2.78 -16.11
CA VAL A 36 -10.89 -2.94 -16.91
C VAL A 36 -11.06 -2.34 -18.31
N ASP A 37 -12.23 -2.50 -18.94
CA ASP A 37 -12.50 -1.92 -20.27
C ASP A 37 -12.44 -0.40 -20.22
N LYS A 38 -13.14 0.23 -19.27
CA LYS A 38 -13.15 1.68 -19.06
C LYS A 38 -11.75 2.21 -18.81
N ILE A 39 -10.97 1.51 -18.01
CA ILE A 39 -9.59 1.90 -17.68
C ILE A 39 -8.73 1.85 -18.93
N LEU A 40 -8.76 0.76 -19.68
CA LEU A 40 -7.98 0.61 -20.91
C LEU A 40 -8.38 1.65 -21.95
N ARG A 41 -9.68 1.92 -22.13
CA ARG A 41 -10.17 2.98 -23.04
C ARG A 41 -9.66 4.36 -22.63
N THR A 42 -9.68 4.65 -21.34
CA THR A 42 -9.27 5.97 -20.82
C THR A 42 -7.76 6.17 -20.87
N LYS A 43 -6.99 5.12 -20.58
CA LYS A 43 -5.54 5.23 -20.42
C LYS A 43 -4.72 4.88 -21.66
N ALA A 44 -5.28 4.10 -22.54
CA ALA A 44 -4.65 3.72 -23.80
C ALA A 44 -5.62 3.89 -25.00
N PRO A 45 -6.27 5.08 -25.19
CA PRO A 45 -7.34 5.26 -26.17
C PRO A 45 -6.88 4.93 -27.59
N LYS A 46 -5.62 5.26 -27.93
CA LYS A 46 -5.03 5.00 -29.25
C LYS A 46 -4.76 3.51 -29.50
N HIS A 47 -4.53 2.73 -28.45
CA HIS A 47 -4.14 1.32 -28.52
C HIS A 47 -5.30 0.38 -28.20
N TYR A 48 -6.32 0.84 -27.50
CA TYR A 48 -7.44 0.00 -27.02
C TYR A 48 -8.10 -0.79 -28.17
N LYS A 49 -8.33 -0.16 -29.31
CA LYS A 49 -8.96 -0.80 -30.48
C LYS A 49 -8.16 -1.98 -31.06
N TYR A 50 -6.87 -2.06 -30.74
CA TYR A 50 -5.99 -3.14 -31.19
C TYR A 50 -5.81 -4.23 -30.12
N ILE A 51 -6.34 -4.05 -28.91
CA ILE A 51 -6.24 -5.03 -27.84
C ILE A 51 -7.28 -6.14 -28.11
N PRO A 52 -6.86 -7.40 -28.32
CA PRO A 52 -7.78 -8.49 -28.55
C PRO A 52 -8.70 -8.69 -27.34
N LYS A 53 -9.96 -9.07 -27.58
CA LYS A 53 -10.96 -9.29 -26.51
C LYS A 53 -10.50 -10.32 -25.47
N PHE A 54 -9.78 -11.37 -25.91
CA PHE A 54 -9.27 -12.39 -24.98
C PHE A 54 -8.25 -11.82 -23.98
N VAL A 55 -7.44 -10.82 -24.39
CA VAL A 55 -6.49 -10.13 -23.50
C VAL A 55 -7.26 -9.35 -22.44
N VAL A 56 -8.33 -8.63 -22.83
CA VAL A 56 -9.18 -7.89 -21.90
C VAL A 56 -9.85 -8.84 -20.92
N SER A 57 -10.41 -9.96 -21.41
CA SER A 57 -11.01 -11.00 -20.55
C SER A 57 -9.99 -11.60 -19.59
N TYR A 58 -8.77 -11.85 -20.07
CA TYR A 58 -7.69 -12.32 -19.21
C TYR A 58 -7.32 -11.31 -18.11
N LEU A 59 -7.21 -10.02 -18.47
CA LEU A 59 -6.95 -8.97 -17.47
C LEU A 59 -8.06 -8.89 -16.41
N LYS A 60 -9.34 -8.96 -16.83
CA LYS A 60 -10.47 -9.01 -15.88
C LYS A 60 -10.34 -10.19 -14.92
N LYS A 61 -9.93 -11.36 -15.43
CA LYS A 61 -9.73 -12.56 -14.61
C LYS A 61 -8.62 -12.40 -13.59
N ILE A 62 -7.43 -11.93 -13.98
CA ILE A 62 -6.28 -11.82 -13.06
C ILE A 62 -6.43 -10.69 -12.04
N VAL A 63 -7.27 -9.69 -12.32
CA VAL A 63 -7.61 -8.65 -11.33
C VAL A 63 -8.85 -9.01 -10.51
N HIS A 64 -9.45 -10.18 -10.74
CA HIS A 64 -10.67 -10.64 -10.06
C HIS A 64 -11.78 -9.59 -10.06
N GLN A 65 -12.00 -8.97 -11.24
CA GLN A 65 -12.89 -7.82 -11.37
C GLN A 65 -14.27 -8.06 -10.77
N ASP A 66 -14.88 -9.17 -11.10
CA ASP A 66 -16.28 -9.43 -10.74
C ASP A 66 -16.40 -9.74 -9.24
N GLU A 67 -15.51 -10.57 -8.68
CA GLU A 67 -15.50 -10.92 -7.26
C GLU A 67 -15.22 -9.69 -6.38
N ILE A 68 -14.27 -8.85 -6.79
CA ILE A 68 -13.95 -7.62 -6.05
C ILE A 68 -15.11 -6.62 -6.15
N ASN A 69 -15.76 -6.51 -7.31
CA ASN A 69 -16.91 -5.61 -7.47
C ASN A 69 -18.11 -6.04 -6.61
N VAL A 70 -18.37 -7.34 -6.49
CA VAL A 70 -19.38 -7.87 -5.57
C VAL A 70 -19.05 -7.46 -4.15
N PHE A 71 -17.81 -7.73 -3.70
CA PHE A 71 -17.35 -7.34 -2.37
C PHE A 71 -17.45 -5.83 -2.10
N LEU A 72 -17.02 -5.00 -3.05
CA LEU A 72 -17.11 -3.53 -2.92
C LEU A 72 -18.56 -3.06 -2.80
N ASN A 73 -19.49 -3.67 -3.52
CA ASN A 73 -20.91 -3.35 -3.43
C ASN A 73 -21.52 -3.77 -2.09
N GLU A 74 -21.18 -4.96 -1.60
CA GLU A 74 -21.63 -5.47 -0.30
C GLU A 74 -21.06 -4.68 0.88
N SER A 75 -19.85 -4.13 0.71
CA SER A 75 -19.11 -3.37 1.74
C SER A 75 -19.20 -1.85 1.55
N LYS A 76 -20.12 -1.34 0.72
CA LYS A 76 -20.20 0.08 0.34
C LYS A 76 -20.38 1.04 1.51
N ASP A 77 -21.04 0.60 2.58
CA ASP A 77 -21.34 1.40 3.77
C ASP A 77 -20.30 1.22 4.89
N ARG A 78 -19.30 0.35 4.70
CA ARG A 78 -18.21 0.14 5.64
C ARG A 78 -17.06 1.11 5.35
N LEU A 79 -16.56 1.77 6.39
CA LEU A 79 -15.49 2.77 6.28
C LEU A 79 -14.40 2.50 7.30
N GLY A 80 -13.18 2.93 7.01
CA GLY A 80 -12.07 2.85 7.95
C GLY A 80 -11.75 1.42 8.38
N VAL A 81 -11.68 1.19 9.67
CA VAL A 81 -11.34 -0.11 10.27
C VAL A 81 -12.42 -1.16 9.97
N ASP A 82 -13.69 -0.77 9.92
CA ASP A 82 -14.79 -1.70 9.58
C ASP A 82 -14.68 -2.21 8.14
N PHE A 83 -14.16 -1.37 7.23
CA PHE A 83 -13.86 -1.83 5.86
C PHE A 83 -12.66 -2.78 5.84
N LEU A 84 -11.62 -2.52 6.65
CA LEU A 84 -10.50 -3.47 6.78
C LEU A 84 -10.95 -4.81 7.35
N GLU A 85 -11.85 -4.81 8.33
CA GLU A 85 -12.46 -6.04 8.87
C GLU A 85 -13.24 -6.80 7.79
N ALA A 86 -14.03 -6.09 6.98
CA ALA A 86 -14.72 -6.70 5.85
C ALA A 86 -13.73 -7.31 4.83
N CYS A 87 -12.61 -6.63 4.54
CA CYS A 87 -11.55 -7.18 3.69
C CYS A 87 -10.95 -8.45 4.27
N MET A 88 -10.69 -8.49 5.59
CA MET A 88 -10.19 -9.69 6.28
C MET A 88 -11.18 -10.84 6.16
N GLY A 89 -12.49 -10.59 6.36
CA GLY A 89 -13.54 -11.57 6.18
C GLY A 89 -13.68 -12.06 4.73
N PHE A 90 -13.64 -11.15 3.76
CA PHE A 90 -13.68 -11.50 2.33
C PHE A 90 -12.53 -12.40 1.89
N LEU A 91 -11.35 -12.19 2.47
CA LEU A 91 -10.16 -13.01 2.20
C LEU A 91 -10.09 -14.26 3.08
N ASP A 92 -10.98 -14.40 4.07
CA ASP A 92 -10.89 -15.40 5.14
C ASP A 92 -9.44 -15.48 5.68
N ALA A 93 -8.85 -14.31 5.92
CA ALA A 93 -7.49 -14.18 6.40
C ALA A 93 -7.47 -14.01 7.92
N LYS A 94 -6.53 -14.67 8.57
CA LYS A 94 -6.30 -14.57 10.01
C LYS A 94 -4.93 -13.96 10.29
N VAL A 95 -4.79 -13.34 11.45
CA VAL A 95 -3.51 -12.76 11.88
C VAL A 95 -3.11 -13.35 13.22
N ASP A 96 -1.91 -13.94 13.24
CA ASP A 96 -1.21 -14.33 14.46
C ASP A 96 -0.32 -13.14 14.86
N VAL A 97 -0.67 -12.48 15.98
CA VAL A 97 -0.02 -11.25 16.43
C VAL A 97 0.98 -11.58 17.53
N LYS A 98 2.24 -11.17 17.35
CA LYS A 98 3.33 -11.30 18.31
C LYS A 98 3.86 -9.92 18.72
N GLY A 99 4.26 -9.79 19.98
CA GLY A 99 4.81 -8.53 20.48
C GLY A 99 3.77 -7.42 20.65
N ILE A 100 2.49 -7.76 20.78
CA ILE A 100 1.42 -6.76 21.03
C ILE A 100 1.68 -5.99 22.32
N GLU A 101 2.32 -6.61 23.28
CA GLU A 101 2.74 -6.02 24.56
C GLU A 101 3.80 -4.93 24.39
N ASN A 102 4.46 -4.85 23.24
CA ASN A 102 5.40 -3.77 22.89
C ASN A 102 4.70 -2.49 22.43
N LEU A 103 3.38 -2.53 22.20
CA LEU A 103 2.61 -1.38 21.73
C LEU A 103 2.17 -0.53 22.92
N PRO A 104 2.72 0.68 23.10
CA PRO A 104 2.26 1.57 24.16
C PRO A 104 0.84 2.07 23.84
N LYS A 105 0.01 2.24 24.85
CA LYS A 105 -1.34 2.79 24.68
C LYS A 105 -1.34 4.29 24.44
N ASP A 106 -0.39 4.99 25.04
CA ASP A 106 -0.26 6.44 24.97
C ASP A 106 0.89 6.83 24.04
N GLY A 107 0.77 7.98 23.41
CA GLY A 107 1.78 8.54 22.52
C GLY A 107 1.49 8.31 21.05
N LEU A 108 2.33 8.91 20.20
CA LEU A 108 2.19 8.89 18.74
C LEU A 108 3.38 8.19 18.11
N TYR A 109 3.11 7.18 17.32
CA TYR A 109 4.12 6.29 16.75
C TYR A 109 4.07 6.28 15.23
N THR A 110 5.21 5.95 14.64
CA THR A 110 5.32 5.62 13.21
C THR A 110 5.64 4.14 13.08
N PHE A 111 4.66 3.35 12.67
CA PHE A 111 4.81 1.93 12.38
C PHE A 111 5.43 1.74 11.00
N VAL A 112 6.57 1.08 10.94
CA VAL A 112 7.27 0.81 9.69
C VAL A 112 7.40 -0.68 9.45
N SER A 113 6.84 -1.16 8.34
CA SER A 113 6.78 -2.58 8.02
C SER A 113 7.44 -2.91 6.70
N ASN A 114 7.98 -4.15 6.60
CA ASN A 114 8.22 -4.77 5.31
C ASN A 114 6.90 -4.95 4.55
N HIS A 115 6.98 -5.14 3.24
CA HIS A 115 5.81 -5.17 2.35
C HIS A 115 5.79 -6.44 1.48
N PRO A 116 5.67 -7.65 2.06
CA PRO A 116 5.86 -8.89 1.32
C PRO A 116 4.75 -9.16 0.29
N LEU A 117 3.51 -8.77 0.57
CA LEU A 117 2.34 -9.14 -0.22
C LEU A 117 1.84 -8.02 -1.14
N GLY A 118 2.11 -6.76 -0.80
CA GLY A 118 1.77 -5.61 -1.64
C GLY A 118 0.33 -5.11 -1.53
N GLY A 119 -0.47 -5.64 -0.63
CA GLY A 119 -1.86 -5.21 -0.40
C GLY A 119 -2.44 -5.81 0.85
N GLN A 120 -2.47 -7.12 0.94
CA GLN A 120 -3.05 -7.89 2.05
C GLN A 120 -2.34 -7.62 3.39
N ASP A 121 -1.02 -7.43 3.35
CA ASP A 121 -0.22 -7.00 4.50
C ASP A 121 -0.65 -5.61 5.01
N GLY A 122 -0.95 -4.67 4.11
CA GLY A 122 -1.52 -3.38 4.49
C GLY A 122 -2.88 -3.52 5.17
N VAL A 123 -3.78 -4.32 4.59
CA VAL A 123 -5.11 -4.57 5.15
C VAL A 123 -5.01 -5.18 6.55
N ALA A 124 -4.22 -6.24 6.70
CA ALA A 124 -4.10 -6.97 7.97
C ALA A 124 -3.43 -6.12 9.06
N LEU A 125 -2.34 -5.40 8.73
CA LEU A 125 -1.65 -4.54 9.69
C LEU A 125 -2.55 -3.39 10.17
N GLY A 126 -3.27 -2.74 9.26
CA GLY A 126 -4.18 -1.67 9.66
C GLY A 126 -5.40 -2.16 10.42
N TYR A 127 -5.90 -3.36 10.13
CA TYR A 127 -6.95 -3.98 10.93
C TYR A 127 -6.47 -4.19 12.38
N VAL A 128 -5.28 -4.78 12.57
CA VAL A 128 -4.72 -5.03 13.90
C VAL A 128 -4.49 -3.73 14.67
N LEU A 129 -3.81 -2.76 14.05
CA LEU A 129 -3.53 -1.47 14.69
C LEU A 129 -4.79 -0.63 14.88
N GLY A 130 -5.73 -0.65 13.92
CA GLY A 130 -7.00 0.06 14.03
C GLY A 130 -7.87 -0.45 15.16
N LYS A 131 -7.87 -1.77 15.42
CA LYS A 131 -8.54 -2.34 16.59
C LYS A 131 -7.81 -2.01 17.90
N HIS A 132 -6.48 -1.91 17.89
CA HIS A 132 -5.68 -1.61 19.08
C HIS A 132 -5.75 -0.13 19.50
N TYR A 133 -5.87 0.79 18.52
CA TYR A 133 -5.89 2.24 18.73
C TYR A 133 -7.24 2.88 18.37
N ASP A 134 -8.34 2.18 18.55
CA ASP A 134 -9.72 2.68 18.43
C ASP A 134 -10.01 3.41 17.10
N GLY A 135 -9.35 3.01 16.03
CA GLY A 135 -9.50 3.58 14.70
C GLY A 135 -8.56 4.74 14.37
N GLU A 136 -7.79 5.23 15.33
CA GLU A 136 -6.85 6.36 15.16
C GLU A 136 -5.57 5.93 14.44
N VAL A 137 -5.72 5.48 13.19
CA VAL A 137 -4.61 5.02 12.35
C VAL A 137 -4.71 5.63 10.95
N LYS A 138 -3.58 5.98 10.36
CA LYS A 138 -3.48 6.47 8.98
C LYS A 138 -2.32 5.82 8.24
N TYR A 139 -2.54 5.61 6.96
CA TYR A 139 -1.48 5.16 6.05
C TYR A 139 -0.92 6.31 5.25
N LEU A 140 0.39 6.37 5.14
CA LEU A 140 1.01 7.14 4.08
C LEU A 140 1.06 6.30 2.80
N VAL A 141 0.10 6.51 1.91
CA VAL A 141 -0.10 5.68 0.72
C VAL A 141 -0.17 6.51 -0.56
N ASN A 142 -0.01 5.82 -1.67
CA ASN A 142 -0.29 6.41 -2.98
C ASN A 142 -1.78 6.80 -3.05
N ASP A 143 -2.06 7.98 -3.62
CA ASP A 143 -3.39 8.58 -3.82
C ASP A 143 -4.46 7.67 -4.43
N LEU A 144 -4.04 6.57 -5.02
CA LEU A 144 -4.92 5.58 -5.62
C LEU A 144 -5.82 4.84 -4.66
N LEU A 145 -5.28 4.52 -3.48
CA LEU A 145 -6.06 3.84 -2.46
C LEU A 145 -7.21 4.73 -1.94
N MET A 146 -7.11 6.04 -2.15
CA MET A 146 -8.19 6.98 -1.89
C MET A 146 -9.44 6.77 -2.77
N ASN A 147 -9.30 6.10 -3.91
CA ASN A 147 -10.45 5.75 -4.74
C ASN A 147 -11.28 4.59 -4.15
N LEU A 148 -10.73 3.85 -3.20
CA LEU A 148 -11.48 2.88 -2.41
C LEU A 148 -12.17 3.61 -1.27
N ARG A 149 -13.48 3.91 -1.42
CA ARG A 149 -14.28 4.68 -0.45
C ARG A 149 -14.07 4.18 0.99
N GLY A 150 -14.07 2.87 1.18
CA GLY A 150 -13.87 2.25 2.50
C GLY A 150 -12.52 2.56 3.14
N LEU A 151 -11.43 2.67 2.33
CA LEU A 151 -10.08 2.98 2.82
C LEU A 151 -9.79 4.48 2.91
N ALA A 152 -10.51 5.32 2.20
CA ALA A 152 -10.22 6.74 2.08
C ALA A 152 -10.05 7.44 3.45
N PRO A 153 -10.86 7.16 4.49
CA PRO A 153 -10.68 7.77 5.81
C PRO A 153 -9.34 7.47 6.47
N LEU A 154 -8.72 6.34 6.13
CA LEU A 154 -7.44 5.92 6.71
C LEU A 154 -6.23 6.36 5.87
N CYS A 155 -6.41 7.03 4.75
CA CYS A 155 -5.35 7.32 3.81
C CYS A 155 -4.89 8.77 3.85
N ILE A 156 -3.58 8.98 4.01
CA ILE A 156 -2.91 10.25 3.72
C ILE A 156 -2.29 10.10 2.32
N PRO A 157 -2.81 10.81 1.31
CA PRO A 157 -2.37 10.64 -0.06
C PRO A 157 -0.96 11.15 -0.29
N ILE A 158 -0.11 10.30 -0.87
CA ILE A 158 1.24 10.65 -1.31
C ILE A 158 1.27 10.76 -2.83
N ASN A 159 1.21 11.98 -3.35
CA ASN A 159 1.28 12.24 -4.78
C ASN A 159 2.67 12.71 -5.21
N LYS A 160 3.31 11.97 -6.13
CA LYS A 160 4.63 12.30 -6.68
C LYS A 160 4.58 12.97 -8.05
N THR A 161 3.40 13.08 -8.66
CA THR A 161 3.23 13.55 -10.05
C THR A 161 2.07 14.54 -10.17
N GLY A 162 2.21 15.54 -11.06
CA GLY A 162 1.19 16.53 -11.36
C GLY A 162 1.24 17.79 -10.48
N LYS A 163 0.21 18.66 -10.56
CA LYS A 163 0.11 19.92 -9.78
C LYS A 163 0.12 19.68 -8.27
N GLN A 164 -0.42 18.57 -7.82
CA GLN A 164 -0.43 18.17 -6.40
C GLN A 164 0.94 17.73 -5.88
N ALA A 165 1.92 17.48 -6.75
CA ALA A 165 3.29 17.19 -6.31
C ALA A 165 3.91 18.31 -5.47
N LYS A 166 3.43 19.55 -5.63
CA LYS A 166 3.86 20.70 -4.82
C LYS A 166 3.30 20.67 -3.40
N ASP A 167 2.11 20.08 -3.21
CA ASP A 167 1.44 20.00 -1.90
C ASP A 167 1.81 18.72 -1.14
N PHE A 168 2.45 17.76 -1.82
CA PHE A 168 2.90 16.50 -1.22
C PHE A 168 3.67 16.66 0.10
N PRO A 169 4.70 17.55 0.20
CA PRO A 169 5.43 17.72 1.45
C PRO A 169 4.52 18.20 2.59
N LYS A 170 3.54 19.08 2.29
CA LYS A 170 2.58 19.60 3.28
C LYS A 170 1.63 18.51 3.76
N MET A 171 1.15 17.63 2.87
CA MET A 171 0.25 16.55 3.23
C MET A 171 0.95 15.50 4.11
N VAL A 172 2.20 15.17 3.78
CA VAL A 172 3.02 14.31 4.64
C VAL A 172 3.26 14.98 5.99
N GLU A 173 3.60 16.27 5.99
CA GLU A 173 3.79 17.02 7.23
C GLU A 173 2.54 17.01 8.09
N ALA A 174 1.38 17.32 7.52
CA ALA A 174 0.10 17.31 8.22
C ALA A 174 -0.20 15.92 8.82
N GLY A 175 0.11 14.84 8.08
CA GLY A 175 -0.02 13.48 8.60
C GLY A 175 0.87 13.21 9.81
N PHE A 176 2.13 13.67 9.79
CA PHE A 176 3.02 13.49 10.94
C PHE A 176 2.68 14.39 12.13
N GLN A 177 1.91 15.45 11.92
CA GLN A 177 1.40 16.35 12.97
C GLN A 177 -0.01 15.97 13.46
N SER A 178 -0.66 14.95 12.86
CA SER A 178 -1.97 14.49 13.34
C SER A 178 -1.85 13.67 14.63
N ASP A 179 -2.98 13.46 15.29
CA ASP A 179 -3.07 12.61 16.48
C ASP A 179 -3.24 11.12 16.13
N ASP A 180 -3.17 10.76 14.86
CA ASP A 180 -3.27 9.38 14.41
C ASP A 180 -1.93 8.63 14.50
N GLN A 181 -1.98 7.32 14.70
CA GLN A 181 -0.85 6.42 14.50
C GLN A 181 -0.54 6.28 13.00
N LEU A 182 0.72 6.32 12.61
CA LEU A 182 1.11 6.29 11.21
C LEU A 182 1.64 4.93 10.77
N ILE A 183 1.10 4.38 9.69
CA ILE A 183 1.54 3.13 9.09
C ILE A 183 2.26 3.42 7.78
N MET A 184 3.48 2.93 7.66
CA MET A 184 4.33 3.13 6.48
C MET A 184 4.97 1.84 5.99
N PHE A 185 5.06 1.73 4.67
CA PHE A 185 5.85 0.72 3.98
C PHE A 185 7.00 1.42 3.23
N PRO A 186 8.18 1.58 3.88
CA PRO A 186 9.23 2.49 3.38
C PRO A 186 9.81 2.08 2.02
N ALA A 187 9.75 0.80 1.66
CA ALA A 187 10.16 0.33 0.33
C ALA A 187 9.29 0.92 -0.81
N GLY A 188 8.01 1.22 -0.52
CA GLY A 188 7.04 1.77 -1.46
C GLY A 188 6.61 0.82 -2.58
N LEU A 189 7.12 -0.40 -2.58
CA LEU A 189 6.77 -1.53 -3.45
C LEU A 189 6.85 -2.81 -2.63
N CYS A 190 6.07 -3.83 -3.02
CA CYS A 190 6.17 -5.13 -2.38
C CYS A 190 7.56 -5.76 -2.59
N SER A 191 7.95 -6.64 -1.66
CA SER A 191 9.24 -7.34 -1.65
C SER A 191 9.58 -7.99 -2.99
N ARG A 192 10.86 -8.15 -3.26
CA ARG A 192 11.41 -8.75 -4.48
C ARG A 192 12.37 -9.88 -4.13
N ARG A 193 12.46 -10.87 -5.05
CA ARG A 193 13.48 -11.91 -4.94
C ARG A 193 14.77 -11.41 -5.59
N GLN A 194 15.83 -11.29 -4.78
CA GLN A 194 17.18 -10.92 -5.21
C GLN A 194 18.16 -11.95 -4.67
N ASN A 195 18.97 -12.55 -5.53
CA ASN A 195 19.96 -13.57 -5.14
C ASN A 195 19.35 -14.71 -4.29
N GLY A 196 18.15 -15.16 -4.64
CA GLY A 196 17.42 -16.21 -3.92
C GLY A 196 16.67 -15.75 -2.66
N VAL A 197 16.94 -14.55 -2.14
CA VAL A 197 16.31 -14.00 -0.93
C VAL A 197 15.14 -13.10 -1.30
N ILE A 198 14.00 -13.27 -0.61
CA ILE A 198 12.82 -12.39 -0.74
C ILE A 198 12.91 -11.33 0.35
N ARG A 199 13.11 -10.10 -0.07
CA ARG A 199 13.26 -8.96 0.83
C ARG A 199 12.81 -7.67 0.12
N ASP A 200 12.47 -6.65 0.90
CA ASP A 200 12.19 -5.32 0.38
C ASP A 200 13.40 -4.72 -0.32
N LEU A 201 13.13 -3.89 -1.30
CA LEU A 201 14.13 -3.01 -1.89
C LEU A 201 14.62 -2.00 -0.85
N GLU A 202 15.49 -1.07 -1.25
CA GLU A 202 15.97 0.00 -0.40
C GLU A 202 14.83 0.77 0.29
N TRP A 203 14.92 0.97 1.60
CA TRP A 203 13.95 1.73 2.36
C TRP A 203 14.19 3.22 2.24
N LYS A 204 13.13 3.98 1.97
CA LYS A 204 13.20 5.44 1.87
C LYS A 204 13.33 6.05 3.26
N LYS A 205 14.23 7.02 3.37
CA LYS A 205 14.54 7.75 4.61
C LYS A 205 13.43 8.65 5.15
N THR A 206 12.29 8.77 4.44
CA THR A 206 11.22 9.72 4.79
C THR A 206 10.70 9.53 6.21
N PHE A 207 10.47 8.29 6.64
CA PHE A 207 9.98 8.01 7.98
C PHE A 207 10.97 8.45 9.07
N VAL A 208 12.29 8.24 8.87
CA VAL A 208 13.33 8.68 9.80
C VAL A 208 13.30 10.21 9.97
N VAL A 209 13.39 10.93 8.83
CA VAL A 209 13.43 12.40 8.85
C VAL A 209 12.16 12.98 9.50
N LYS A 210 10.99 12.43 9.16
CA LYS A 210 9.72 12.93 9.65
C LYS A 210 9.46 12.55 11.11
N SER A 211 9.85 11.36 11.54
CA SER A 211 9.75 10.96 12.95
C SER A 211 10.59 11.84 13.86
N ILE A 212 11.81 12.22 13.43
CA ILE A 212 12.64 13.20 14.17
C ILE A 212 11.92 14.56 14.25
N GLN A 213 11.38 15.06 13.12
CA GLN A 213 10.72 16.36 13.08
C GLN A 213 9.45 16.42 13.95
N ALA A 214 8.66 15.36 13.92
CA ALA A 214 7.40 15.24 14.67
C ALA A 214 7.56 14.63 16.07
N LYS A 215 8.79 14.27 16.47
CA LYS A 215 9.11 13.61 17.76
C LYS A 215 8.29 12.33 17.99
N ARG A 216 8.10 11.53 16.92
CA ARG A 216 7.40 10.25 16.98
C ARG A 216 8.40 9.11 17.05
N ASP A 217 8.25 8.22 18.00
CA ASP A 217 9.04 7.00 18.05
C ASP A 217 8.64 6.07 16.92
N VAL A 218 9.59 5.23 16.48
CA VAL A 218 9.38 4.30 15.37
C VAL A 218 9.19 2.89 15.91
N ILE A 219 8.08 2.25 15.56
CA ILE A 219 7.83 0.85 15.89
C ILE A 219 8.12 -0.01 14.66
N PRO A 220 9.17 -0.85 14.70
CA PRO A 220 9.46 -1.78 13.62
C PRO A 220 8.47 -2.93 13.63
N VAL A 221 7.94 -3.30 12.46
CA VAL A 221 6.95 -4.36 12.30
C VAL A 221 7.43 -5.34 11.23
N HIS A 222 7.46 -6.62 11.55
CA HIS A 222 7.67 -7.67 10.56
C HIS A 222 6.34 -8.31 10.18
N PHE A 223 6.03 -8.30 8.89
CA PHE A 223 4.90 -9.03 8.33
C PHE A 223 5.41 -10.30 7.65
N GLY A 224 4.94 -11.46 8.14
CA GLY A 224 5.25 -12.77 7.57
C GLY A 224 4.38 -13.06 6.36
N GLY A 225 4.99 -13.71 5.35
CA GLY A 225 4.28 -14.11 4.14
C GLY A 225 5.11 -13.86 2.87
N ARG A 226 4.63 -14.39 1.76
CA ARG A 226 5.25 -14.21 0.44
C ARG A 226 4.23 -14.40 -0.68
N ASN A 227 4.50 -13.77 -1.80
CA ASN A 227 3.81 -14.06 -3.06
C ASN A 227 4.33 -15.35 -3.70
N SER A 228 3.68 -15.79 -4.76
CA SER A 228 4.07 -17.02 -5.47
C SER A 228 5.43 -16.89 -6.17
N ASP A 229 6.07 -18.02 -6.46
CA ASP A 229 7.29 -18.05 -7.25
C ASP A 229 7.08 -17.48 -8.65
N PHE A 230 5.90 -17.66 -9.23
CA PHE A 230 5.50 -17.04 -10.49
C PHE A 230 5.63 -15.52 -10.43
N PHE A 231 5.11 -14.88 -9.37
CA PHE A 231 5.18 -13.42 -9.20
C PHE A 231 6.62 -12.91 -9.21
N TYR A 232 7.50 -13.54 -8.44
CA TYR A 232 8.90 -13.14 -8.36
C TYR A 232 9.68 -13.43 -9.63
N ASN A 233 9.44 -14.59 -10.26
CA ASN A 233 10.09 -14.96 -11.51
C ASN A 233 9.68 -14.01 -12.65
N LEU A 234 8.39 -13.68 -12.75
CA LEU A 234 7.90 -12.70 -13.72
C LEU A 234 8.54 -11.32 -13.52
N ALA A 235 8.62 -10.85 -12.27
CA ALA A 235 9.28 -9.59 -11.96
C ALA A 235 10.76 -9.58 -12.37
N ASN A 236 11.48 -10.69 -12.14
CA ASN A 236 12.89 -10.84 -12.50
C ASN A 236 13.09 -10.94 -14.02
N ILE A 237 12.23 -11.66 -14.72
CA ILE A 237 12.24 -11.74 -16.20
C ILE A 237 12.00 -10.36 -16.81
N CYS A 238 11.00 -9.63 -16.33
CA CYS A 238 10.73 -8.27 -16.82
C CYS A 238 11.94 -7.34 -16.59
N LYS A 239 12.61 -7.46 -15.42
CA LYS A 239 13.82 -6.70 -15.13
C LYS A 239 14.97 -7.08 -16.09
N ALA A 240 15.20 -8.37 -16.31
CA ALA A 240 16.26 -8.87 -17.18
C ALA A 240 16.06 -8.44 -18.66
N LEU A 241 14.81 -8.40 -19.11
CA LEU A 241 14.44 -7.94 -20.47
C LEU A 241 14.37 -6.40 -20.59
N GLY A 242 14.69 -5.65 -19.54
CA GLY A 242 14.62 -4.18 -19.56
C GLY A 242 13.20 -3.63 -19.69
N ILE A 243 12.17 -4.42 -19.40
CA ILE A 243 10.77 -3.99 -19.46
C ILE A 243 10.52 -2.99 -18.33
N LYS A 244 10.32 -1.72 -18.70
CA LYS A 244 10.10 -0.63 -17.73
C LYS A 244 8.76 -0.73 -17.00
N PHE A 245 7.80 -1.44 -17.59
CA PHE A 245 6.48 -1.67 -17.01
C PHE A 245 6.52 -2.88 -16.07
N ASN A 246 6.07 -2.70 -14.82
CA ASN A 246 6.08 -3.77 -13.83
C ASN A 246 4.87 -4.69 -14.00
N ILE A 247 4.94 -5.59 -14.97
CA ILE A 247 3.86 -6.53 -15.33
C ILE A 247 3.45 -7.39 -14.12
N ALA A 248 4.41 -7.79 -13.28
CA ALA A 248 4.12 -8.61 -12.10
C ALA A 248 3.09 -7.96 -11.16
N MET A 249 3.05 -6.62 -11.12
CA MET A 249 2.07 -5.92 -10.27
C MET A 249 0.62 -6.11 -10.72
N LEU A 250 0.36 -6.46 -11.99
CA LEU A 250 -0.98 -6.80 -12.46
C LEU A 250 -1.55 -8.03 -11.78
N TYR A 251 -0.66 -8.91 -11.32
CA TYR A 251 -1.01 -10.15 -10.65
C TYR A 251 -1.18 -10.01 -9.13
N LEU A 252 -1.02 -8.82 -8.54
CA LEU A 252 -1.17 -8.68 -7.08
C LEU A 252 -2.57 -9.03 -6.56
N ALA A 253 -3.63 -8.78 -7.35
CA ALA A 253 -4.96 -9.25 -6.97
C ALA A 253 -5.03 -10.78 -6.97
N ASP A 254 -4.52 -11.41 -8.03
CA ASP A 254 -4.44 -12.86 -8.14
C ASP A 254 -3.58 -13.47 -7.02
N GLU A 255 -2.47 -12.84 -6.65
CA GLU A 255 -1.66 -13.25 -5.50
C GLU A 255 -2.43 -13.10 -4.17
N MET A 256 -3.23 -12.04 -4.01
CA MET A 256 -4.08 -11.86 -2.85
C MET A 256 -5.14 -12.96 -2.75
N PHE A 257 -5.74 -13.36 -3.86
CA PHE A 257 -6.70 -14.47 -3.91
C PHE A 257 -6.02 -15.83 -3.66
N LYS A 258 -4.80 -16.06 -4.13
CA LYS A 258 -4.00 -17.25 -3.81
C LYS A 258 -3.62 -17.32 -2.32
N ASN A 259 -3.58 -16.19 -1.65
CA ASN A 259 -3.29 -16.07 -0.23
C ASN A 259 -4.57 -16.04 0.65
N ARG A 260 -5.76 -16.31 0.11
CA ARG A 260 -6.99 -16.52 0.90
C ARG A 260 -6.84 -17.71 1.86
N HIS A 261 -7.64 -17.71 2.92
CA HIS A 261 -7.70 -18.75 3.93
C HIS A 261 -6.37 -18.98 4.69
N LYS A 262 -5.45 -17.99 4.62
CA LYS A 262 -4.15 -18.11 5.31
C LYS A 262 -4.12 -17.33 6.61
N THR A 263 -3.30 -17.84 7.52
CA THR A 263 -2.89 -17.10 8.73
C THR A 263 -1.55 -16.43 8.46
N PHE A 264 -1.49 -15.12 8.70
CA PHE A 264 -0.26 -14.33 8.61
C PHE A 264 0.26 -14.02 10.00
N THR A 265 1.57 -14.00 10.16
CA THR A 265 2.19 -13.56 11.42
C THR A 265 2.57 -12.08 11.30
N VAL A 266 2.19 -11.29 12.28
CA VAL A 266 2.61 -9.89 12.44
C VAL A 266 3.37 -9.79 13.75
N THR A 267 4.63 -9.37 13.70
CA THR A 267 5.49 -9.22 14.87
C THR A 267 5.82 -7.75 15.10
N PHE A 268 5.47 -7.22 16.25
CA PHE A 268 5.80 -5.85 16.66
C PHE A 268 7.08 -5.84 17.50
N GLY A 269 8.06 -5.08 17.06
CA GLY A 269 9.27 -4.82 17.84
C GLY A 269 9.07 -3.73 18.90
N LYS A 270 10.07 -3.53 19.74
CA LYS A 270 10.06 -2.43 20.73
C LYS A 270 10.17 -1.07 20.05
N PRO A 271 9.51 -0.04 20.57
CA PRO A 271 9.66 1.32 20.08
C PRO A 271 11.12 1.76 20.05
N ILE A 272 11.54 2.37 18.96
CA ILE A 272 12.84 3.01 18.81
C ILE A 272 12.62 4.50 19.04
N PRO A 273 13.16 5.09 20.13
CA PRO A 273 13.01 6.50 20.40
C PRO A 273 13.53 7.36 19.25
N TRP A 274 12.80 8.40 18.87
CA TRP A 274 13.19 9.29 17.76
C TRP A 274 14.58 9.92 17.97
N GLN A 275 15.01 10.12 19.22
CA GLN A 275 16.34 10.62 19.59
C GLN A 275 17.47 9.67 19.19
N THR A 276 17.17 8.38 18.98
CA THR A 276 18.15 7.40 18.51
C THR A 276 18.69 7.76 17.13
N PHE A 277 17.87 8.44 16.31
CA PHE A 277 18.24 8.85 14.95
C PHE A 277 19.10 10.11 14.95
N ASP A 278 20.28 10.02 15.53
CA ASP A 278 21.25 11.11 15.66
C ASP A 278 22.14 11.31 14.41
N LYS A 279 23.16 12.14 14.54
CA LYS A 279 24.10 12.45 13.45
C LYS A 279 25.18 11.37 13.20
N SER A 280 25.18 10.26 13.96
CA SER A 280 26.16 9.16 13.79
C SER A 280 25.97 8.41 12.46
N LYS A 281 24.75 8.47 11.91
CA LYS A 281 24.41 7.90 10.61
C LYS A 281 23.58 8.88 9.78
N THR A 282 23.67 8.73 8.47
CA THR A 282 22.76 9.44 7.57
C THR A 282 21.32 8.89 7.71
N PRO A 283 20.29 9.67 7.39
CA PRO A 283 18.91 9.17 7.43
C PRO A 283 18.67 7.92 6.57
N ALA A 284 19.41 7.72 5.49
CA ALA A 284 19.33 6.51 4.68
C ALA A 284 19.95 5.29 5.40
N GLN A 285 21.07 5.47 6.08
CA GLN A 285 21.70 4.43 6.89
C GLN A 285 20.80 4.05 8.09
N TRP A 286 20.13 5.02 8.71
CA TRP A 286 19.14 4.76 9.75
C TRP A 286 17.95 3.98 9.21
N ALA A 287 17.48 4.27 8.00
CA ALA A 287 16.39 3.52 7.38
C ALA A 287 16.75 2.05 7.14
N GLU A 288 17.98 1.77 6.66
CA GLU A 288 18.45 0.38 6.51
C GLU A 288 18.69 -0.30 7.88
N TYR A 289 19.16 0.43 8.88
CA TYR A 289 19.27 -0.09 10.25
C TYR A 289 17.93 -0.56 10.80
N VAL A 290 16.87 0.26 10.66
CA VAL A 290 15.51 -0.13 11.09
C VAL A 290 14.99 -1.31 10.27
N LYS A 291 15.25 -1.33 8.95
CA LYS A 291 14.91 -2.46 8.09
C LYS A 291 15.58 -3.76 8.57
N ASP A 292 16.85 -3.70 8.97
CA ASP A 292 17.56 -4.87 9.51
C ASP A 292 16.96 -5.35 10.83
N ILE A 293 16.47 -4.44 11.67
CA ILE A 293 15.70 -4.81 12.88
C ILE A 293 14.44 -5.55 12.48
N VAL A 294 13.65 -5.00 11.54
CA VAL A 294 12.40 -5.62 11.07
C VAL A 294 12.62 -7.05 10.58
N TYR A 295 13.68 -7.31 9.83
CA TYR A 295 13.97 -8.66 9.31
C TYR A 295 14.63 -9.61 10.32
N LYS A 296 14.83 -9.16 11.56
CA LYS A 296 15.30 -10.00 12.69
C LYS A 296 14.19 -10.33 13.69
N LEU A 297 13.01 -9.68 13.56
CA LEU A 297 11.80 -10.02 14.32
C LEU A 297 11.21 -11.34 13.84
#